data_7db16931e65e2a8b9caca0ad86b20a23
#
_entry.id   7db16931e65e2a8b9caca0ad86b20a23
#
_cell.length_a   1.000
_cell.length_b   1.000
_cell.length_c   1.000
_cell.angle_alpha   90.00
_cell.angle_beta   90.00
_cell.angle_gamma   90.00
#
_symmetry.space_group_name_H-M   'P 1'
#
loop_
_entity.id
_entity.type
_entity.pdbx_description
1 polymer ?
#
loop_
_entity_poly.entity_id
_entity_poly.type
_entity_poly.pdbx_seq_one_letter_code
_entity_poly.pdbx_strand_id
1 'polypeptide(L)'
;MEQQKQHVIRAVRADEWEKVRGLRLDALRDPVASLAFLETYEQAAAKPDEFWQERAAGAAEGVDVAQIIAEAPDGRWDGSVSVFIEDVGTSDFLGQVVDVDQAHVVGVFVRPGQRGSGLTDALFEAALEWVWARQEPVLGRARLFVHEENERAAGFYRRFGFRASGLVVPKPDDPSAKEHEYVISRP
;
A
#
# COMPACT_ATOMS: atom_id res chain seq x y z
N MET A 1 -34.57 1.34 -7.32
CA MET A 1 -33.16 1.80 -7.32
C MET A 1 -32.46 1.08 -6.16
N GLU A 2 -31.69 0.05 -6.47
CA GLU A 2 -30.81 -0.56 -5.46
C GLU A 2 -29.79 0.50 -5.06
N GLN A 3 -29.82 0.94 -3.80
CA GLN A 3 -28.74 1.66 -3.20
C GLN A 3 -27.51 0.75 -3.32
N GLN A 4 -26.57 1.15 -4.16
CA GLN A 4 -25.25 0.52 -4.25
C GLN A 4 -24.69 0.54 -2.83
N LYS A 5 -24.66 -0.61 -2.17
CA LYS A 5 -24.14 -0.73 -0.81
C LYS A 5 -22.66 -0.35 -0.84
N GLN A 6 -22.36 0.82 -0.32
CA GLN A 6 -21.06 1.46 -0.40
C GLN A 6 -20.07 0.77 0.55
N HIS A 7 -18.84 0.54 0.09
CA HIS A 7 -17.75 0.08 0.96
C HIS A 7 -17.47 1.06 2.09
N VAL A 8 -17.11 0.53 3.24
CA VAL A 8 -16.57 1.33 4.35
C VAL A 8 -15.04 1.37 4.17
N ILE A 9 -14.50 2.58 4.04
CA ILE A 9 -13.05 2.81 3.96
C ILE A 9 -12.59 3.21 5.36
N ARG A 10 -11.70 2.41 5.95
CA ARG A 10 -11.26 2.61 7.33
C ARG A 10 -9.89 1.99 7.60
N ALA A 11 -9.28 2.38 8.70
CA ALA A 11 -8.08 1.71 9.20
C ALA A 11 -8.41 0.30 9.71
N VAL A 12 -7.42 -0.59 9.63
CA VAL A 12 -7.47 -1.92 10.22
C VAL A 12 -7.56 -1.83 11.75
N ARG A 13 -8.17 -2.85 12.39
CA ARG A 13 -8.16 -3.02 13.84
C ARG A 13 -7.18 -4.12 14.25
N ALA A 14 -6.69 -4.04 15.47
CA ALA A 14 -5.68 -4.99 15.96
C ALA A 14 -6.15 -6.45 15.99
N ASP A 15 -7.43 -6.68 16.23
CA ASP A 15 -8.06 -8.01 16.28
C ASP A 15 -8.40 -8.59 14.89
N GLU A 16 -8.14 -7.84 13.81
CA GLU A 16 -8.44 -8.26 12.43
C GLU A 16 -7.26 -8.93 11.71
N TRP A 17 -6.27 -9.41 12.44
CA TRP A 17 -5.05 -9.98 11.87
C TRP A 17 -5.29 -11.15 10.91
N GLU A 18 -6.31 -11.97 11.14
CA GLU A 18 -6.69 -13.07 10.22
C GLU A 18 -7.15 -12.55 8.86
N LYS A 19 -7.91 -11.45 8.86
CA LYS A 19 -8.32 -10.78 7.63
C LYS A 19 -7.13 -10.11 6.91
N VAL A 20 -6.20 -9.51 7.67
CA VAL A 20 -4.95 -8.95 7.14
C VAL A 20 -4.16 -10.05 6.41
N ARG A 21 -3.96 -11.21 7.06
CA ARG A 21 -3.31 -12.38 6.48
C ARG A 21 -4.06 -12.86 5.23
N GLY A 22 -5.36 -13.07 5.35
CA GLY A 22 -6.19 -13.59 4.25
C GLY A 22 -6.15 -12.71 3.01
N LEU A 23 -6.29 -11.40 3.16
CA LEU A 23 -6.23 -10.45 2.05
C LEU A 23 -4.84 -10.42 1.41
N ARG A 24 -3.76 -10.49 2.22
CA ARG A 24 -2.39 -10.55 1.70
C ARG A 24 -2.14 -11.82 0.89
N LEU A 25 -2.60 -12.98 1.37
CA LEU A 25 -2.48 -14.24 0.64
C LEU A 25 -3.28 -14.22 -0.66
N ASP A 26 -4.46 -13.63 -0.66
CA ASP A 26 -5.25 -13.45 -1.88
C ASP A 26 -4.55 -12.53 -2.89
N ALA A 27 -3.97 -11.42 -2.41
CA ALA A 27 -3.20 -10.51 -3.25
C ALA A 27 -2.01 -11.19 -3.93
N LEU A 28 -1.31 -12.06 -3.21
CA LEU A 28 -0.15 -12.80 -3.72
C LEU A 28 -0.51 -13.93 -4.70
N ARG A 29 -1.78 -14.31 -4.78
CA ARG A 29 -2.31 -15.24 -5.79
C ARG A 29 -2.76 -14.55 -7.08
N ASP A 30 -2.80 -13.21 -7.08
CA ASP A 30 -3.16 -12.47 -8.30
C ASP A 30 -2.13 -12.75 -9.40
N PRO A 31 -2.53 -12.96 -10.67
CA PRO A 31 -1.61 -13.20 -11.79
C PRO A 31 -0.52 -12.15 -11.97
N VAL A 32 -0.77 -10.91 -11.53
CA VAL A 32 0.20 -9.80 -11.60
C VAL A 32 0.94 -9.56 -10.29
N ALA A 33 0.83 -10.45 -9.31
CA ALA A 33 1.44 -10.29 -7.99
C ALA A 33 2.96 -10.06 -8.05
N SER A 34 3.67 -10.75 -8.96
CA SER A 34 5.11 -10.58 -9.16
C SER A 34 5.52 -9.18 -9.64
N LEU A 35 4.61 -8.44 -10.26
CA LEU A 35 4.82 -7.04 -10.65
C LEU A 35 4.45 -6.06 -9.53
N ALA A 36 3.63 -6.48 -8.57
CA ALA A 36 3.11 -5.61 -7.53
C ALA A 36 3.80 -5.80 -6.17
N PHE A 37 4.35 -6.97 -5.90
CA PHE A 37 4.89 -7.34 -4.60
C PHE A 37 6.26 -8.01 -4.71
N LEU A 38 7.12 -7.77 -3.71
CA LEU A 38 8.44 -8.41 -3.59
C LEU A 38 8.38 -9.77 -2.90
N GLU A 39 7.30 -10.03 -2.16
CA GLU A 39 7.09 -11.26 -1.40
C GLU A 39 6.30 -12.27 -2.22
N THR A 40 6.63 -13.55 -2.08
CA THR A 40 5.86 -14.64 -2.69
C THR A 40 4.76 -15.14 -1.74
N TYR A 41 3.78 -15.85 -2.31
CA TYR A 41 2.72 -16.50 -1.52
C TYR A 41 3.31 -17.46 -0.48
N GLU A 42 4.27 -18.28 -0.86
CA GLU A 42 4.91 -19.26 0.00
C GLU A 42 5.62 -18.60 1.18
N GLN A 43 6.32 -17.49 0.93
CA GLN A 43 6.98 -16.70 1.97
C GLN A 43 5.98 -16.15 2.96
N ALA A 44 4.89 -15.57 2.49
CA ALA A 44 3.83 -15.02 3.34
C ALA A 44 3.10 -16.11 4.11
N ALA A 45 2.74 -17.21 3.46
CA ALA A 45 2.02 -18.33 4.07
C ALA A 45 2.82 -19.02 5.18
N ALA A 46 4.15 -19.00 5.08
CA ALA A 46 5.04 -19.59 6.07
C ALA A 46 5.21 -18.75 7.36
N LYS A 47 4.75 -17.49 7.36
CA LYS A 47 4.86 -16.62 8.54
C LYS A 47 3.93 -17.08 9.66
N PRO A 48 4.38 -17.05 10.92
CA PRO A 48 3.56 -17.45 12.06
C PRO A 48 2.45 -16.42 12.35
N ASP A 49 1.46 -16.83 13.12
CA ASP A 49 0.32 -15.98 13.49
C ASP A 49 0.76 -14.71 14.22
N GLU A 50 1.79 -14.82 15.08
CA GLU A 50 2.37 -13.68 15.80
C GLU A 50 2.82 -12.55 14.88
N PHE A 51 3.41 -12.89 13.72
CA PHE A 51 3.79 -11.91 12.72
C PHE A 51 2.58 -11.08 12.25
N TRP A 52 1.46 -11.75 12.00
CA TRP A 52 0.24 -11.09 11.51
C TRP A 52 -0.46 -10.28 12.61
N GLN A 53 -0.41 -10.78 13.84
CA GLN A 53 -0.92 -10.09 15.03
C GLN A 53 -0.16 -8.79 15.26
N GLU A 54 1.17 -8.83 15.26
CA GLU A 54 2.04 -7.65 15.41
C GLU A 54 1.82 -6.65 14.28
N ARG A 55 1.71 -7.15 13.05
CA ARG A 55 1.44 -6.31 11.87
C ARG A 55 0.10 -5.58 11.98
N ALA A 56 -0.96 -6.27 12.35
CA ALA A 56 -2.29 -5.66 12.53
C ALA A 56 -2.30 -4.67 13.69
N ALA A 57 -1.68 -5.03 14.82
CA ALA A 57 -1.58 -4.16 15.98
C ALA A 57 -0.83 -2.86 15.66
N GLY A 58 0.33 -2.93 15.03
CA GLY A 58 1.13 -1.75 14.64
C GLY A 58 0.37 -0.84 13.68
N ALA A 59 -0.31 -1.42 12.69
CA ALA A 59 -1.13 -0.65 11.75
C ALA A 59 -2.37 -0.03 12.42
N ALA A 60 -2.93 -0.68 13.43
CA ALA A 60 -4.07 -0.15 14.20
C ALA A 60 -3.68 1.00 15.13
N GLU A 61 -2.45 0.97 15.69
CA GLU A 61 -1.90 2.10 16.44
C GLU A 61 -1.76 3.35 15.58
N GLY A 62 -1.39 3.19 14.30
CA GLY A 62 -1.35 4.28 13.33
C GLY A 62 -0.30 5.35 13.65
N VAL A 63 0.83 4.98 14.27
CA VAL A 63 1.93 5.90 14.58
C VAL A 63 2.87 6.04 13.40
N ASP A 64 3.55 4.96 13.01
CA ASP A 64 4.52 4.97 11.91
C ASP A 64 4.08 4.14 10.70
N VAL A 65 2.97 3.44 10.83
CA VAL A 65 2.35 2.65 9.78
C VAL A 65 0.84 2.73 9.89
N ALA A 66 0.18 2.75 8.73
CA ALA A 66 -1.27 2.59 8.64
C ALA A 66 -1.59 1.56 7.57
N GLN A 67 -2.68 0.85 7.76
CA GLN A 67 -3.30 0.02 6.73
C GLN A 67 -4.76 0.43 6.60
N ILE A 68 -5.12 0.92 5.43
CA ILE A 68 -6.49 1.30 5.09
C ILE A 68 -7.12 0.17 4.30
N ILE A 69 -8.33 -0.20 4.66
CA ILE A 69 -9.07 -1.29 4.03
C ILE A 69 -10.41 -0.82 3.48
N ALA A 70 -10.89 -1.51 2.48
CA ALA A 70 -12.23 -1.33 1.93
C ALA A 70 -13.09 -2.54 2.30
N GLU A 71 -14.01 -2.34 3.22
CA GLU A 71 -14.92 -3.37 3.71
C GLU A 71 -16.26 -3.29 2.99
N ALA A 72 -16.61 -4.38 2.33
CA ALA A 72 -17.93 -4.54 1.70
C ALA A 72 -19.02 -4.73 2.76
N PRO A 73 -20.31 -4.51 2.40
CA PRO A 73 -21.43 -4.64 3.35
C PRO A 73 -21.59 -6.03 3.99
N ASP A 74 -21.06 -7.06 3.37
CA ASP A 74 -21.01 -8.43 3.88
C ASP A 74 -19.82 -8.70 4.82
N GLY A 75 -18.99 -7.68 5.07
CA GLY A 75 -17.78 -7.77 5.90
C GLY A 75 -16.54 -8.27 5.17
N ARG A 76 -16.63 -8.62 3.88
CA ARG A 76 -15.46 -8.99 3.08
C ARG A 76 -14.60 -7.77 2.78
N TRP A 77 -13.30 -7.94 2.82
CA TRP A 77 -12.38 -6.91 2.37
C TRP A 77 -12.09 -7.03 0.88
N ASP A 78 -12.36 -5.97 0.15
CA ASP A 78 -12.18 -5.91 -1.30
C ASP A 78 -10.93 -5.17 -1.75
N GLY A 79 -10.25 -4.52 -0.83
CA GLY A 79 -8.99 -3.84 -1.13
C GLY A 79 -8.29 -3.34 0.11
N SER A 80 -7.02 -2.99 -0.06
CA SER A 80 -6.18 -2.44 1.00
C SER A 80 -5.02 -1.63 0.41
N VAL A 81 -4.57 -0.65 1.17
CA VAL A 81 -3.32 0.08 0.95
C VAL A 81 -2.63 0.28 2.28
N SER A 82 -1.31 0.14 2.32
CA SER A 82 -0.50 0.40 3.51
C SER A 82 0.42 1.59 3.27
N VAL A 83 0.74 2.30 4.33
CA VAL A 83 1.66 3.44 4.32
C VAL A 83 2.63 3.31 5.48
N PHE A 84 3.92 3.49 5.20
CA PHE A 84 4.97 3.63 6.20
C PHE A 84 5.45 5.07 6.26
N ILE A 85 5.81 5.54 7.46
CA ILE A 85 6.56 6.78 7.62
C ILE A 85 8.04 6.44 7.53
N GLU A 86 8.75 7.18 6.70
CA GLU A 86 10.20 7.06 6.54
C GLU A 86 10.85 8.33 7.05
N ASP A 87 11.59 8.21 8.15
CA ASP A 87 12.30 9.35 8.75
C ASP A 87 13.63 9.58 8.04
N VAL A 88 13.98 10.87 7.87
CA VAL A 88 15.26 11.25 7.30
C VAL A 88 16.43 10.60 8.04
N GLY A 89 17.41 10.11 7.27
CA GLY A 89 18.60 9.44 7.81
C GLY A 89 18.42 7.95 8.12
N THR A 90 17.20 7.40 8.02
CA THR A 90 16.96 5.95 8.12
C THR A 90 17.24 5.26 6.78
N SER A 91 17.35 3.94 6.81
CA SER A 91 17.43 3.15 5.58
C SER A 91 16.04 2.67 5.16
N ASP A 92 15.73 2.82 3.88
CA ASP A 92 14.52 2.25 3.31
C ASP A 92 14.67 0.73 3.06
N PHE A 93 13.62 0.07 2.55
CA PHE A 93 13.62 -1.37 2.26
C PHE A 93 14.61 -1.77 1.14
N LEU A 94 15.12 -0.81 0.37
CA LEU A 94 16.16 -1.00 -0.65
C LEU A 94 17.57 -0.78 -0.08
N GLY A 95 17.69 -0.44 1.22
CA GLY A 95 18.95 -0.11 1.87
C GLY A 95 19.49 1.27 1.52
N GLN A 96 18.68 2.13 0.90
CA GLN A 96 19.05 3.51 0.59
C GLN A 96 18.71 4.44 1.75
N VAL A 97 19.56 5.46 1.96
CA VAL A 97 19.30 6.48 2.99
C VAL A 97 18.15 7.37 2.56
N VAL A 98 17.19 7.57 3.45
CA VAL A 98 16.07 8.47 3.26
C VAL A 98 16.54 9.91 3.44
N ASP A 99 16.36 10.74 2.42
CA ASP A 99 16.86 12.12 2.38
C ASP A 99 15.91 13.13 3.03
N VAL A 100 14.64 12.80 3.16
CA VAL A 100 13.59 13.67 3.68
C VAL A 100 12.53 12.85 4.39
N ASP A 101 11.96 13.38 5.46
CA ASP A 101 10.79 12.77 6.09
C ASP A 101 9.66 12.66 5.07
N GLN A 102 9.17 11.45 4.86
CA GLN A 102 8.20 11.15 3.82
C GLN A 102 7.32 9.96 4.17
N ALA A 103 6.22 9.80 3.46
CA ALA A 103 5.44 8.57 3.50
C ALA A 103 5.81 7.65 2.33
N HIS A 104 5.73 6.35 2.54
CA HIS A 104 5.92 5.33 1.51
C HIS A 104 4.68 4.45 1.42
N VAL A 105 3.99 4.51 0.30
CA VAL A 105 2.79 3.73 0.03
C VAL A 105 3.20 2.37 -0.53
N VAL A 106 2.69 1.31 0.09
CA VAL A 106 3.01 -0.08 -0.27
C VAL A 106 1.77 -0.97 -0.20
N GLY A 107 1.86 -2.19 -0.70
CA GLY A 107 0.85 -3.22 -0.51
C GLY A 107 -0.51 -2.87 -1.11
N VAL A 108 -0.53 -2.15 -2.22
CA VAL A 108 -1.76 -1.76 -2.91
C VAL A 108 -2.39 -2.99 -3.56
N PHE A 109 -3.59 -3.30 -3.14
CA PHE A 109 -4.37 -4.39 -3.74
C PHE A 109 -5.86 -4.06 -3.75
N VAL A 110 -6.51 -4.32 -4.88
CA VAL A 110 -7.97 -4.30 -5.03
C VAL A 110 -8.37 -5.57 -5.78
N ARG A 111 -9.35 -6.29 -5.26
CA ARG A 111 -9.85 -7.52 -5.89
C ARG A 111 -10.25 -7.26 -7.35
N PRO A 112 -9.98 -8.20 -8.26
CA PRO A 112 -10.23 -8.01 -9.70
C PRO A 112 -11.65 -7.52 -10.02
N GLY A 113 -12.66 -8.05 -9.33
CA GLY A 113 -14.07 -7.67 -9.53
C GLY A 113 -14.43 -6.24 -9.10
N GLN A 114 -13.54 -5.57 -8.36
CA GLN A 114 -13.74 -4.18 -7.88
C GLN A 114 -12.84 -3.17 -8.59
N ARG A 115 -12.03 -3.63 -9.52
CA ARG A 115 -11.15 -2.75 -10.29
C ARG A 115 -11.96 -1.87 -11.24
N GLY A 116 -11.58 -0.59 -11.34
CA GLY A 116 -12.31 0.38 -12.16
C GLY A 116 -13.60 0.91 -11.52
N SER A 117 -13.90 0.54 -10.26
CA SER A 117 -15.08 1.02 -9.53
C SER A 117 -14.87 2.34 -8.77
N GLY A 118 -13.64 2.87 -8.74
CA GLY A 118 -13.26 4.01 -7.89
C GLY A 118 -12.79 3.59 -6.50
N LEU A 119 -12.75 2.29 -6.18
CA LEU A 119 -12.34 1.81 -4.86
C LEU A 119 -10.87 2.10 -4.57
N THR A 120 -10.01 1.99 -5.57
CA THR A 120 -8.58 2.33 -5.42
C THR A 120 -8.41 3.82 -5.12
N ASP A 121 -9.16 4.70 -5.78
CA ASP A 121 -9.15 6.14 -5.50
C ASP A 121 -9.53 6.41 -4.04
N ALA A 122 -10.62 5.82 -3.55
CA ALA A 122 -11.07 5.99 -2.17
C ALA A 122 -10.05 5.51 -1.14
N LEU A 123 -9.37 4.39 -1.40
CA LEU A 123 -8.29 3.89 -0.54
C LEU A 123 -7.10 4.86 -0.50
N PHE A 124 -6.68 5.38 -1.65
CA PHE A 124 -5.58 6.35 -1.72
C PHE A 124 -5.92 7.69 -1.08
N GLU A 125 -7.14 8.18 -1.27
CA GLU A 125 -7.62 9.41 -0.62
C GLU A 125 -7.53 9.27 0.91
N ALA A 126 -8.06 8.18 1.48
CA ALA A 126 -7.99 7.93 2.91
C ALA A 126 -6.56 7.75 3.43
N ALA A 127 -5.70 7.05 2.67
CA ALA A 127 -4.29 6.87 3.03
C ALA A 127 -3.52 8.19 3.05
N LEU A 128 -3.71 9.04 2.03
CA LEU A 128 -3.06 10.34 1.97
C LEU A 128 -3.64 11.34 2.98
N GLU A 129 -4.93 11.26 3.31
CA GLU A 129 -5.52 12.03 4.41
C GLU A 129 -4.81 11.71 5.73
N TRP A 130 -4.57 10.42 6.02
CA TRP A 130 -3.80 10.00 7.18
C TRP A 130 -2.37 10.54 7.15
N VAL A 131 -1.69 10.53 5.99
CA VAL A 131 -0.34 11.09 5.83
C VAL A 131 -0.32 12.59 6.10
N TRP A 132 -1.25 13.32 5.50
CA TRP A 132 -1.29 14.79 5.62
C TRP A 132 -1.78 15.28 6.96
N ALA A 133 -2.48 14.45 7.74
CA ALA A 133 -2.87 14.78 9.11
C ALA A 133 -1.71 14.77 10.10
N ARG A 134 -0.58 14.15 9.77
CA ARG A 134 0.60 14.05 10.63
C ARG A 134 1.21 15.43 10.88
N GLN A 135 1.50 15.72 12.16
CA GLN A 135 2.03 17.02 12.59
C GLN A 135 3.52 16.97 12.93
N GLU A 136 4.05 15.82 13.35
CA GLU A 136 5.45 15.64 13.77
C GLU A 136 6.02 14.32 13.26
N PRO A 137 6.87 14.38 12.26
CA PRO A 137 7.14 15.51 11.38
C PRO A 137 5.97 15.79 10.42
N VAL A 138 5.83 17.04 9.98
CA VAL A 138 4.92 17.37 8.87
C VAL A 138 5.52 16.83 7.59
N LEU A 139 4.79 15.96 6.90
CA LEU A 139 5.27 15.33 5.66
C LEU A 139 4.92 16.17 4.45
N GLY A 140 5.92 16.44 3.61
CA GLY A 140 5.75 17.21 2.37
C GLY A 140 5.43 16.34 1.15
N ARG A 141 5.68 15.03 1.23
CA ARG A 141 5.48 14.12 0.10
C ARG A 141 5.17 12.69 0.53
N ALA A 142 4.54 11.96 -0.36
CA ALA A 142 4.43 10.51 -0.31
C ALA A 142 5.02 9.91 -1.59
N ARG A 143 5.65 8.76 -1.47
CA ARG A 143 6.21 8.02 -2.60
C ARG A 143 5.70 6.60 -2.69
N LEU A 144 5.87 6.01 -3.85
CA LEU A 144 5.71 4.59 -4.09
C LEU A 144 6.65 4.16 -5.21
N PHE A 145 6.86 2.86 -5.33
CA PHE A 145 7.59 2.28 -6.45
C PHE A 145 6.67 1.43 -7.30
N VAL A 146 6.87 1.47 -8.60
CA VAL A 146 6.10 0.68 -9.56
C VAL A 146 7.04 -0.03 -10.52
N HIS A 147 6.79 -1.32 -10.74
CA HIS A 147 7.53 -2.14 -11.68
C HIS A 147 7.40 -1.58 -13.10
N GLU A 148 8.50 -1.58 -13.87
CA GLU A 148 8.54 -1.03 -15.22
C GLU A 148 7.50 -1.62 -16.18
N GLU A 149 7.09 -2.87 -15.98
CA GLU A 149 6.07 -3.55 -16.79
C GLU A 149 4.65 -3.40 -16.23
N ASN A 150 4.46 -2.76 -15.08
CA ASN A 150 3.13 -2.57 -14.47
C ASN A 150 2.46 -1.28 -14.96
N GLU A 151 2.21 -1.19 -16.26
CA GLU A 151 1.61 -0.02 -16.91
C GLU A 151 0.23 0.34 -16.35
N ARG A 152 -0.52 -0.66 -15.91
CA ARG A 152 -1.84 -0.43 -15.33
C ARG A 152 -1.75 0.36 -14.01
N ALA A 153 -0.85 -0.04 -13.12
CA ALA A 153 -0.63 0.67 -11.86
C ALA A 153 -0.03 2.05 -12.13
N ALA A 154 0.97 2.16 -13.01
CA ALA A 154 1.56 3.43 -13.40
C ALA A 154 0.52 4.40 -13.98
N GLY A 155 -0.40 3.91 -14.80
CA GLY A 155 -1.50 4.70 -15.35
C GLY A 155 -2.44 5.23 -14.26
N PHE A 156 -2.78 4.40 -13.28
CA PHE A 156 -3.56 4.84 -12.12
C PHE A 156 -2.82 5.92 -11.33
N TYR A 157 -1.56 5.70 -10.99
CA TYR A 157 -0.79 6.67 -10.19
C TYR A 157 -0.67 8.03 -10.86
N ARG A 158 -0.40 8.06 -12.17
CA ARG A 158 -0.37 9.31 -12.95
C ARG A 158 -1.72 10.04 -12.93
N ARG A 159 -2.81 9.32 -13.14
CA ARG A 159 -4.17 9.88 -13.11
C ARG A 159 -4.54 10.40 -11.73
N PHE A 160 -4.14 9.69 -10.69
CA PHE A 160 -4.40 10.10 -9.29
C PHE A 160 -3.63 11.36 -8.89
N GLY A 161 -2.49 11.64 -9.51
CA GLY A 161 -1.68 12.83 -9.26
C GLY A 161 -0.22 12.59 -8.93
N PHE A 162 0.21 11.33 -8.87
CA PHE A 162 1.64 11.01 -8.73
C PHE A 162 2.41 11.35 -10.00
N ARG A 163 3.68 11.66 -9.83
CA ARG A 163 4.62 11.94 -10.93
C ARG A 163 5.89 11.12 -10.74
N ALA A 164 6.44 10.59 -11.82
CA ALA A 164 7.76 9.95 -11.80
C ALA A 164 8.81 10.96 -11.33
N SER A 165 9.60 10.60 -10.33
CA SER A 165 10.67 11.45 -9.80
C SER A 165 11.94 11.42 -10.64
N GLY A 166 12.09 10.40 -11.47
CA GLY A 166 13.31 10.09 -12.21
C GLY A 166 14.20 9.06 -11.50
N LEU A 167 13.95 8.76 -10.23
CA LEU A 167 14.65 7.69 -9.53
C LEU A 167 14.17 6.32 -10.05
N VAL A 168 15.12 5.51 -10.49
CA VAL A 168 14.91 4.14 -10.94
C VAL A 168 15.88 3.25 -10.19
N VAL A 169 15.37 2.19 -9.58
CA VAL A 169 16.16 1.24 -8.80
C VAL A 169 15.97 -0.18 -9.35
N PRO A 170 16.97 -1.06 -9.22
CA PRO A 170 16.77 -2.47 -9.55
C PRO A 170 15.78 -3.11 -8.59
N LYS A 171 14.97 -4.02 -9.10
CA LYS A 171 14.05 -4.81 -8.26
C LYS A 171 14.86 -5.74 -7.35
N PRO A 172 14.63 -5.75 -6.03
CA PRO A 172 15.49 -6.48 -5.08
C PRO A 172 15.64 -7.97 -5.35
N ASP A 173 14.59 -8.65 -5.81
CA ASP A 173 14.58 -10.10 -6.12
C ASP A 173 14.90 -10.43 -7.58
N ASP A 174 14.92 -9.42 -8.45
CA ASP A 174 15.29 -9.54 -9.87
C ASP A 174 15.97 -8.26 -10.36
N PRO A 175 17.29 -8.14 -10.19
CA PRO A 175 18.04 -6.93 -10.59
C PRO A 175 17.98 -6.58 -12.08
N SER A 176 17.50 -7.48 -12.93
CA SER A 176 17.28 -7.21 -14.36
C SER A 176 16.04 -6.37 -14.61
N ALA A 177 15.07 -6.40 -13.71
CA ALA A 177 13.88 -5.58 -13.72
C ALA A 177 14.08 -4.28 -12.92
N LYS A 178 13.28 -3.26 -13.23
CA LYS A 178 13.40 -1.92 -12.64
C LYS A 178 12.12 -1.50 -11.96
N GLU A 179 12.29 -0.80 -10.85
CA GLU A 179 11.23 -0.11 -10.12
C GLU A 179 11.40 1.39 -10.30
N HIS A 180 10.33 2.08 -10.65
CA HIS A 180 10.29 3.53 -10.83
C HIS A 180 9.63 4.20 -9.63
N GLU A 181 10.29 5.19 -9.05
CA GLU A 181 9.70 6.00 -8.00
C GLU A 181 8.68 6.99 -8.59
N TYR A 182 7.51 7.01 -7.97
CA TYR A 182 6.47 8.01 -8.18
C TYR A 182 6.22 8.77 -6.88
N VAL A 183 6.02 10.06 -6.98
CA VAL A 183 5.86 10.98 -5.84
C VAL A 183 4.61 11.82 -6.01
N ILE A 184 3.91 12.06 -4.92
CA ILE A 184 2.86 13.07 -4.80
C ILE A 184 3.24 14.04 -3.68
N SER A 185 3.14 15.33 -3.95
CA SER A 185 3.39 16.38 -2.97
C SER A 185 2.14 16.70 -2.15
N ARG A 186 2.36 17.15 -0.92
CA ARG A 186 1.29 17.70 -0.10
C ARG A 186 0.60 18.85 -0.85
N PRO A 187 -0.74 18.91 -0.85
CA PRO A 187 -1.51 19.98 -1.48
C PRO A 187 -1.22 21.36 -0.90
#